data_895be93736469bb22be632a85cb2b174
#
_entry.id   895be93736469bb22be632a85cb2b174
#
_cell.length_a   1.000
_cell.length_b   1.000
_cell.length_c   1.000
_cell.angle_alpha   90.00
_cell.angle_beta   90.00
_cell.angle_gamma   90.00
#
_symmetry.space_group_name_H-M   'P 1'
#
loop_
_entity.id
_entity.type
_entity.pdbx_description
1 polymer ?
#
loop_
_entity_poly.entity_id
_entity_poly.type
_entity_poly.pdbx_seq_one_letter_code
_entity_poly.pdbx_strand_id
1 'polypeptide(L)'
;MIESIATTSLNSGQIKDIQGRNFESIVAAALSKTDNLCKWKTNNKLSTGMYYNIFETVVSYLNLDSSTIKKIKAPSDGKIIGKLPTKGNPKTDIIMDITFKNNTKSRITISCKRSSDKKVSVHEYSTESFSNVLNKNNKNLKLLLDNFQANPSLKGFSDENLKALAEELSPYSDKLPQWVLAGINVYGDNDRHWASHILTYDNNDSSISFHDIDTYIDLLKKSGNNGHFGETLGSALLQLQNLEKVQTSPPMYF
;
A
#
# COMPACT_ATOMS: atom_id res chain seq x y z
N MET A 1 -40.39 -7.26 2.95
CA MET A 1 -39.83 -7.93 4.13
C MET A 1 -38.33 -8.03 3.88
N ILE A 2 -37.54 -7.18 4.54
CA ILE A 2 -36.08 -7.27 4.51
C ILE A 2 -35.73 -8.27 5.61
N GLU A 3 -35.27 -9.46 5.20
CA GLU A 3 -34.78 -10.45 6.13
C GLU A 3 -33.61 -9.86 6.95
N SER A 4 -33.79 -9.84 8.26
CA SER A 4 -32.73 -9.52 9.20
C SER A 4 -31.69 -10.64 9.14
N ILE A 5 -30.61 -10.39 8.41
CA ILE A 5 -29.42 -11.23 8.47
C ILE A 5 -28.92 -11.17 9.91
N ALA A 6 -28.93 -12.34 10.57
CA ALA A 6 -28.40 -12.51 11.91
C ALA A 6 -27.00 -11.90 11.98
N THR A 7 -26.83 -10.83 12.74
CA THR A 7 -25.56 -10.23 13.08
C THR A 7 -24.81 -11.16 14.03
N THR A 8 -24.16 -12.19 13.50
CA THR A 8 -23.02 -12.80 14.18
C THR A 8 -22.03 -11.67 14.43
N SER A 9 -21.67 -11.46 15.69
CA SER A 9 -20.77 -10.39 16.11
C SER A 9 -19.41 -10.53 15.43
N LEU A 10 -19.23 -9.82 14.31
CA LEU A 10 -17.96 -9.76 13.60
C LEU A 10 -16.94 -9.06 14.50
N ASN A 11 -15.73 -9.61 14.59
CA ASN A 11 -14.64 -8.93 15.29
C ASN A 11 -14.14 -7.72 14.46
N SER A 12 -13.39 -6.83 15.09
CA SER A 12 -12.90 -5.60 14.45
C SER A 12 -12.04 -5.86 13.20
N GLY A 13 -11.30 -6.96 13.18
CA GLY A 13 -10.49 -7.37 12.01
C GLY A 13 -11.35 -7.79 10.83
N GLN A 14 -12.42 -8.56 11.08
CA GLN A 14 -13.37 -8.96 10.03
C GLN A 14 -14.10 -7.76 9.42
N ILE A 15 -14.47 -6.78 10.26
CA ILE A 15 -15.10 -5.54 9.80
C ILE A 15 -14.15 -4.77 8.89
N LYS A 16 -12.90 -4.60 9.29
CA LYS A 16 -11.87 -3.91 8.49
C LYS A 16 -11.61 -4.62 7.15
N ASP A 17 -11.57 -5.95 7.13
CA ASP A 17 -11.39 -6.73 5.92
C ASP A 17 -12.56 -6.56 4.93
N ILE A 18 -13.82 -6.59 5.42
CA ILE A 18 -15.00 -6.33 4.60
C ILE A 18 -14.97 -4.90 4.03
N GLN A 19 -14.61 -3.92 4.85
CA GLN A 19 -14.51 -2.53 4.42
C GLN A 19 -13.42 -2.33 3.37
N GLY A 20 -12.27 -3.02 3.51
CA GLY A 20 -11.20 -3.04 2.53
C GLY A 20 -11.67 -3.57 1.18
N ARG A 21 -12.24 -4.77 1.14
CA ARG A 21 -12.77 -5.40 -0.09
C ARG A 21 -13.87 -4.58 -0.75
N ASN A 22 -14.73 -3.94 0.03
CA ASN A 22 -15.73 -3.02 -0.51
C ASN A 22 -15.08 -1.82 -1.19
N PHE A 23 -14.02 -1.27 -0.61
CA PHE A 23 -13.28 -0.15 -1.20
C PHE A 23 -12.58 -0.56 -2.51
N GLU A 24 -11.91 -1.71 -2.54
CA GLU A 24 -11.30 -2.27 -3.75
C GLU A 24 -12.33 -2.42 -4.88
N SER A 25 -13.52 -2.92 -4.55
CA SER A 25 -14.63 -3.03 -5.53
C SER A 25 -15.10 -1.67 -6.05
N ILE A 26 -15.15 -0.65 -5.18
CA ILE A 26 -15.49 0.73 -5.57
C ILE A 26 -14.43 1.28 -6.53
N VAL A 27 -13.15 1.12 -6.22
CA VAL A 27 -12.05 1.59 -7.07
C VAL A 27 -12.06 0.88 -8.42
N ALA A 28 -12.22 -0.45 -8.43
CA ALA A 28 -12.33 -1.24 -9.66
C ALA A 28 -13.50 -0.77 -10.55
N ALA A 29 -14.66 -0.55 -9.96
CA ALA A 29 -15.84 -0.03 -10.66
C ALA A 29 -15.61 1.40 -11.18
N ALA A 30 -14.99 2.27 -10.37
CA ALA A 30 -14.69 3.65 -10.76
C ALA A 30 -13.77 3.71 -11.98
N LEU A 31 -12.70 2.91 -11.99
CA LEU A 31 -11.71 2.87 -13.07
C LEU A 31 -12.25 2.19 -14.33
N SER A 32 -13.15 1.20 -14.18
CA SER A 32 -13.72 0.47 -15.34
C SER A 32 -14.94 1.14 -15.96
N LYS A 33 -15.54 2.16 -15.29
CA LYS A 33 -16.80 2.77 -15.73
C LYS A 33 -16.62 3.59 -17.00
N THR A 34 -17.26 3.15 -18.08
CA THR A 34 -17.20 3.84 -19.39
C THR A 34 -17.64 5.30 -19.31
N ASP A 35 -18.66 5.61 -18.48
CA ASP A 35 -19.13 6.98 -18.28
C ASP A 35 -18.04 7.90 -17.72
N ASN A 36 -17.20 7.42 -16.78
CA ASN A 36 -16.09 8.21 -16.25
C ASN A 36 -15.07 8.52 -17.34
N LEU A 37 -14.73 7.53 -18.15
CA LEU A 37 -13.85 7.71 -19.31
C LEU A 37 -14.44 8.70 -20.33
N CYS A 38 -15.74 8.61 -20.63
CA CYS A 38 -16.41 9.52 -21.55
C CYS A 38 -16.42 10.96 -21.00
N LYS A 39 -16.80 11.15 -19.73
CA LYS A 39 -16.79 12.46 -19.06
C LYS A 39 -15.41 13.10 -19.07
N TRP A 40 -14.41 12.34 -18.74
CA TRP A 40 -13.02 12.82 -18.75
C TRP A 40 -12.57 13.25 -20.16
N LYS A 41 -12.91 12.47 -21.20
CA LYS A 41 -12.60 12.81 -22.59
C LYS A 41 -13.29 14.09 -23.09
N THR A 42 -14.49 14.34 -22.60
CA THR A 42 -15.26 15.53 -22.99
C THR A 42 -15.05 16.72 -22.06
N ASN A 43 -14.14 16.61 -21.09
CA ASN A 43 -13.88 17.59 -20.04
C ASN A 43 -15.19 18.04 -19.32
N ASN A 44 -16.14 17.12 -19.21
CA ASN A 44 -17.44 17.39 -18.58
C ASN A 44 -17.35 17.19 -17.06
N LYS A 45 -17.06 18.28 -16.34
CA LYS A 45 -16.89 18.30 -14.87
C LYS A 45 -18.22 18.32 -14.09
N LEU A 46 -19.36 18.16 -14.72
CA LEU A 46 -20.68 18.24 -14.05
C LEU A 46 -20.99 17.06 -13.11
N SER A 47 -20.10 16.11 -12.94
CA SER A 47 -20.30 14.95 -12.09
C SER A 47 -19.19 14.83 -11.06
N THR A 48 -19.41 15.43 -9.91
CA THR A 48 -18.56 15.31 -8.71
C THR A 48 -19.10 14.21 -7.81
N GLY A 49 -18.59 13.01 -7.93
CA GLY A 49 -18.89 11.91 -7.03
C GLY A 49 -17.67 11.06 -6.81
N MET A 50 -17.61 10.32 -5.71
CA MET A 50 -16.45 9.50 -5.31
C MET A 50 -15.88 8.68 -6.47
N TYR A 51 -16.74 8.06 -7.29
CA TYR A 51 -16.30 7.25 -8.44
C TYR A 51 -15.54 8.07 -9.50
N TYR A 52 -16.02 9.27 -9.81
CA TYR A 52 -15.34 10.13 -10.79
C TYR A 52 -14.05 10.71 -10.19
N ASN A 53 -14.08 11.10 -8.93
CA ASN A 53 -12.88 11.63 -8.24
C ASN A 53 -11.76 10.60 -8.19
N ILE A 54 -12.06 9.33 -7.88
CA ILE A 54 -11.07 8.23 -7.95
C ILE A 54 -10.50 8.11 -9.35
N PHE A 55 -11.39 8.06 -10.36
CA PHE A 55 -10.97 7.94 -11.76
C PHE A 55 -10.07 9.12 -12.19
N GLU A 56 -10.53 10.36 -11.94
CA GLU A 56 -9.81 11.58 -12.30
C GLU A 56 -8.45 11.68 -11.60
N THR A 57 -8.38 11.36 -10.31
CA THR A 57 -7.11 11.33 -9.56
C THR A 57 -6.09 10.39 -10.22
N VAL A 58 -6.52 9.18 -10.58
CA VAL A 58 -5.63 8.17 -11.18
C VAL A 58 -5.16 8.60 -12.56
N VAL A 59 -6.07 9.00 -13.47
CA VAL A 59 -5.69 9.36 -14.84
C VAL A 59 -4.87 10.64 -14.90
N SER A 60 -5.12 11.60 -14.00
CA SER A 60 -4.33 12.82 -13.88
C SER A 60 -2.93 12.57 -13.37
N TYR A 61 -2.77 11.74 -12.33
CA TYR A 61 -1.45 11.36 -11.82
C TYR A 61 -0.60 10.67 -12.88
N LEU A 62 -1.22 9.76 -13.65
CA LEU A 62 -0.56 9.05 -14.74
C LEU A 62 -0.30 9.92 -15.96
N ASN A 63 -0.71 11.18 -15.93
CA ASN A 63 -0.59 12.12 -17.03
C ASN A 63 -1.07 11.54 -18.39
N LEU A 64 -2.21 10.85 -18.35
CA LEU A 64 -2.75 10.21 -19.55
C LEU A 64 -3.38 11.25 -20.48
N ASP A 65 -3.10 11.12 -21.77
CA ASP A 65 -3.79 11.90 -22.81
C ASP A 65 -5.13 11.25 -23.17
N SER A 66 -6.23 11.91 -22.81
CA SER A 66 -7.59 11.45 -23.06
C SER A 66 -7.88 11.16 -24.55
N SER A 67 -7.19 11.87 -25.46
CA SER A 67 -7.34 11.71 -26.90
C SER A 67 -6.77 10.38 -27.41
N THR A 68 -5.82 9.78 -26.70
CA THR A 68 -5.13 8.55 -27.09
C THR A 68 -5.77 7.29 -26.50
N ILE A 69 -6.54 7.41 -25.42
CA ILE A 69 -7.12 6.26 -24.72
C ILE A 69 -8.33 5.70 -25.46
N LYS A 70 -8.34 4.39 -25.70
CA LYS A 70 -9.47 3.66 -26.24
C LYS A 70 -10.36 3.10 -25.14
N LYS A 71 -9.76 2.49 -24.10
CA LYS A 71 -10.46 1.79 -23.04
C LYS A 71 -9.61 1.64 -21.79
N ILE A 72 -10.25 1.68 -20.64
CA ILE A 72 -9.65 1.29 -19.34
C ILE A 72 -10.49 0.15 -18.76
N LYS A 73 -9.84 -0.87 -18.22
CA LYS A 73 -10.43 -1.96 -17.44
C LYS A 73 -9.60 -2.16 -16.18
N ALA A 74 -10.28 -2.30 -15.06
CA ALA A 74 -9.62 -2.49 -13.77
C ALA A 74 -10.39 -3.53 -12.93
N PRO A 75 -10.29 -4.83 -13.27
CA PRO A 75 -10.92 -5.86 -12.44
C PRO A 75 -10.19 -6.00 -11.10
N SER A 76 -10.97 -6.23 -10.05
CA SER A 76 -10.50 -6.66 -8.73
C SER A 76 -10.67 -8.17 -8.53
N ASP A 77 -10.67 -8.94 -9.62
CA ASP A 77 -10.87 -10.39 -9.58
C ASP A 77 -9.59 -11.09 -9.10
N GLY A 78 -9.66 -11.66 -7.91
CA GLY A 78 -8.57 -12.43 -7.32
C GLY A 78 -8.10 -13.62 -8.17
N LYS A 79 -8.92 -14.11 -9.13
CA LYS A 79 -8.49 -15.14 -10.09
C LYS A 79 -7.51 -14.61 -11.12
N ILE A 80 -7.64 -13.34 -11.51
CA ILE A 80 -6.74 -12.69 -12.47
C ILE A 80 -5.41 -12.35 -11.79
N ILE A 81 -5.47 -11.83 -10.58
CA ILE A 81 -4.29 -11.51 -9.77
C ILE A 81 -3.56 -12.78 -9.37
N GLY A 82 -4.30 -13.78 -8.90
CA GLY A 82 -3.76 -15.07 -8.45
C GLY A 82 -3.17 -15.03 -7.05
N LYS A 83 -2.52 -16.11 -6.68
CA LYS A 83 -1.77 -16.25 -5.41
C LYS A 83 -0.29 -16.18 -5.67
N LEU A 84 0.47 -15.73 -4.69
CA LEU A 84 1.93 -15.86 -4.71
C LEU A 84 2.34 -17.35 -4.77
N PRO A 85 3.54 -17.68 -5.28
CA PRO A 85 4.07 -19.05 -5.24
C PRO A 85 4.08 -19.64 -3.82
N THR A 86 4.19 -18.80 -2.81
CA THR A 86 4.10 -19.15 -1.38
C THR A 86 2.67 -19.38 -0.88
N LYS A 87 1.66 -19.35 -1.77
CA LYS A 87 0.22 -19.40 -1.48
C LYS A 87 -0.33 -18.20 -0.70
N GLY A 88 0.50 -17.21 -0.37
CA GLY A 88 0.08 -15.94 0.23
C GLY A 88 -0.71 -15.05 -0.74
N ASN A 89 -1.33 -14.01 -0.21
CA ASN A 89 -1.96 -12.98 -1.02
C ASN A 89 -0.91 -12.00 -1.54
N PRO A 90 -0.99 -11.59 -2.82
CA PRO A 90 -0.18 -10.51 -3.33
C PRO A 90 -0.57 -9.17 -2.70
N LYS A 91 0.21 -8.13 -2.97
CA LYS A 91 -0.10 -6.75 -2.54
C LYS A 91 -0.93 -5.99 -3.55
N THR A 92 -1.06 -6.51 -4.75
CA THR A 92 -1.95 -5.98 -5.78
C THR A 92 -3.39 -6.32 -5.44
N ASP A 93 -4.22 -5.32 -5.32
CA ASP A 93 -5.66 -5.45 -5.12
C ASP A 93 -6.42 -5.26 -6.44
N ILE A 94 -5.85 -4.46 -7.37
CA ILE A 94 -6.45 -4.15 -8.67
C ILE A 94 -5.38 -4.18 -9.76
N ILE A 95 -5.72 -4.77 -10.90
CA ILE A 95 -4.95 -4.66 -12.15
C ILE A 95 -5.71 -3.69 -13.06
N MET A 96 -5.09 -2.56 -13.45
CA MET A 96 -5.65 -1.62 -14.40
C MET A 96 -4.98 -1.79 -15.77
N ASP A 97 -5.73 -2.26 -16.74
CA ASP A 97 -5.32 -2.38 -18.15
C ASP A 97 -5.82 -1.18 -18.95
N ILE A 98 -4.90 -0.41 -19.51
CA ILE A 98 -5.15 0.73 -20.39
C ILE A 98 -4.91 0.27 -21.84
N THR A 99 -5.90 0.42 -22.70
CA THR A 99 -5.77 0.16 -24.14
C THR A 99 -5.80 1.49 -24.88
N PHE A 100 -4.77 1.77 -25.65
CA PHE A 100 -4.65 2.96 -26.48
C PHE A 100 -5.35 2.79 -27.84
N LYS A 101 -5.61 3.89 -28.55
CA LYS A 101 -6.24 3.85 -29.90
C LYS A 101 -5.40 3.12 -30.93
N ASN A 102 -4.08 3.14 -30.79
CA ASN A 102 -3.14 2.36 -31.63
C ASN A 102 -3.09 0.86 -31.26
N ASN A 103 -3.98 0.40 -30.33
CA ASN A 103 -4.07 -0.95 -29.79
C ASN A 103 -2.88 -1.39 -28.92
N THR A 104 -1.94 -0.53 -28.60
CA THR A 104 -0.95 -0.81 -27.54
C THR A 104 -1.65 -0.88 -26.19
N LYS A 105 -1.02 -1.56 -25.23
CA LYS A 105 -1.56 -1.74 -23.87
C LYS A 105 -0.52 -1.34 -22.85
N SER A 106 -0.99 -0.77 -21.74
CA SER A 106 -0.22 -0.58 -20.53
C SER A 106 -0.96 -1.22 -19.37
N ARG A 107 -0.23 -1.75 -18.41
CA ARG A 107 -0.77 -2.37 -17.20
C ARG A 107 -0.18 -1.69 -15.97
N ILE A 108 -1.05 -1.43 -15.01
CA ILE A 108 -0.72 -0.84 -13.72
C ILE A 108 -1.35 -1.71 -12.64
N THR A 109 -0.56 -2.04 -11.64
CA THR A 109 -0.98 -2.80 -10.47
C THR A 109 -1.14 -1.85 -9.29
N ILE A 110 -2.26 -1.92 -8.58
CA ILE A 110 -2.64 -0.95 -7.55
C ILE A 110 -2.89 -1.68 -6.24
N SER A 111 -2.25 -1.21 -5.16
CA SER A 111 -2.65 -1.53 -3.80
C SER A 111 -3.60 -0.46 -3.28
N CYS A 112 -4.75 -0.87 -2.74
CA CYS A 112 -5.76 0.01 -2.21
C CYS A 112 -5.65 0.10 -0.69
N LYS A 113 -5.62 1.32 -0.15
CA LYS A 113 -5.58 1.55 1.29
C LYS A 113 -6.68 2.52 1.69
N ARG A 114 -7.45 2.14 2.70
CA ARG A 114 -8.49 2.97 3.31
C ARG A 114 -8.16 3.22 4.77
N SER A 115 -8.22 4.46 5.18
CA SER A 115 -7.89 4.88 6.54
C SER A 115 -9.00 5.77 7.11
N SER A 116 -9.12 5.78 8.44
CA SER A 116 -9.96 6.74 9.17
C SER A 116 -9.12 7.73 9.98
N ASP A 117 -7.79 7.55 10.01
CA ASP A 117 -6.88 8.30 10.87
C ASP A 117 -5.51 8.57 10.21
N LYS A 118 -5.49 8.62 8.88
CA LYS A 118 -4.28 8.82 8.04
C LYS A 118 -3.20 7.77 8.25
N LYS A 119 -3.57 6.60 8.79
CA LYS A 119 -2.65 5.48 9.03
C LYS A 119 -2.87 4.38 8.01
N VAL A 120 -1.80 3.88 7.42
CA VAL A 120 -1.82 2.75 6.52
C VAL A 120 -1.49 1.48 7.32
N SER A 121 -2.39 0.50 7.29
CA SER A 121 -2.13 -0.80 7.90
C SER A 121 -1.13 -1.58 7.07
N VAL A 122 -0.13 -2.14 7.74
CA VAL A 122 0.85 -3.05 7.18
C VAL A 122 0.55 -4.46 7.65
N HIS A 123 0.70 -5.44 6.76
CA HIS A 123 0.47 -6.84 7.11
C HIS A 123 1.49 -7.30 8.15
N GLU A 124 1.03 -8.08 9.11
CA GLU A 124 1.90 -8.71 10.09
C GLU A 124 2.61 -9.90 9.45
N TYR A 125 3.93 -9.90 9.49
CA TYR A 125 4.78 -10.97 9.02
C TYR A 125 5.61 -11.54 10.17
N SER A 126 5.99 -12.81 10.07
CA SER A 126 6.93 -13.41 11.02
C SER A 126 8.34 -12.85 10.86
N THR A 127 9.14 -12.88 11.92
CA THR A 127 10.56 -12.51 11.88
C THR A 127 11.34 -13.31 10.85
N GLU A 128 10.96 -14.58 10.64
CA GLU A 128 11.55 -15.40 9.59
C GLU A 128 11.27 -14.84 8.21
N SER A 129 10.06 -14.37 7.93
CA SER A 129 9.73 -13.72 6.66
C SER A 129 10.56 -12.46 6.44
N PHE A 130 10.68 -11.61 7.47
CA PHE A 130 11.53 -10.40 7.41
C PHE A 130 12.99 -10.76 7.15
N SER A 131 13.55 -11.68 7.90
CA SER A 131 14.94 -12.13 7.74
C SER A 131 15.19 -12.69 6.35
N ASN A 132 14.32 -13.57 5.86
CA ASN A 132 14.45 -14.17 4.53
C ASN A 132 14.39 -13.14 3.39
N VAL A 133 13.53 -12.15 3.52
CA VAL A 133 13.38 -11.09 2.52
C VAL A 133 14.51 -10.10 2.57
N LEU A 134 14.87 -9.61 3.75
CA LEU A 134 15.92 -8.60 3.88
C LEU A 134 17.30 -9.18 3.62
N ASN A 135 17.72 -10.14 4.43
CA ASN A 135 18.98 -10.86 4.27
C ASN A 135 19.00 -12.15 5.11
N LYS A 136 18.68 -13.28 4.49
CA LYS A 136 18.63 -14.60 5.15
C LYS A 136 19.94 -15.04 5.80
N ASN A 137 21.08 -14.48 5.39
CA ASN A 137 22.39 -14.83 5.90
C ASN A 137 22.80 -13.95 7.10
N ASN A 138 22.07 -12.87 7.38
CA ASN A 138 22.36 -11.99 8.50
C ASN A 138 21.75 -12.53 9.80
N LYS A 139 22.57 -13.30 10.54
CA LYS A 139 22.17 -13.93 11.81
C LYS A 139 21.91 -12.91 12.91
N ASN A 140 22.61 -11.77 12.90
CA ASN A 140 22.43 -10.73 13.89
C ASN A 140 21.09 -10.04 13.71
N LEU A 141 20.76 -9.66 12.47
CA LEU A 141 19.43 -9.14 12.14
C LEU A 141 18.32 -10.10 12.58
N LYS A 142 18.47 -11.41 12.26
CA LYS A 142 17.49 -12.43 12.67
C LYS A 142 17.28 -12.47 14.18
N LEU A 143 18.38 -12.47 14.96
CA LEU A 143 18.33 -12.48 16.42
C LEU A 143 17.63 -11.25 16.98
N LEU A 144 17.94 -10.06 16.45
CA LEU A 144 17.31 -8.81 16.88
C LEU A 144 15.81 -8.78 16.54
N LEU A 145 15.43 -9.30 15.37
CA LEU A 145 14.01 -9.43 14.98
C LEU A 145 13.27 -10.39 15.91
N ASP A 146 13.85 -11.55 16.26
CA ASP A 146 13.25 -12.52 17.17
C ASP A 146 13.07 -11.93 18.57
N ASN A 147 14.07 -11.23 19.07
CA ASN A 147 14.01 -10.53 20.36
C ASN A 147 12.94 -9.44 20.36
N PHE A 148 12.80 -8.70 19.26
CA PHE A 148 11.78 -7.68 19.12
C PHE A 148 10.37 -8.28 19.09
N GLN A 149 10.18 -9.40 18.37
CA GLN A 149 8.88 -10.09 18.31
C GLN A 149 8.46 -10.67 19.68
N ALA A 150 9.43 -11.12 20.50
CA ALA A 150 9.17 -11.59 21.86
C ALA A 150 8.70 -10.43 22.79
N ASN A 151 9.05 -9.19 22.47
CA ASN A 151 8.68 -7.99 23.23
C ASN A 151 8.09 -6.94 22.26
N PRO A 152 6.86 -7.12 21.78
CA PRO A 152 6.31 -6.38 20.62
C PRO A 152 5.96 -4.91 20.90
N SER A 153 6.71 -4.25 21.75
CA SER A 153 6.59 -2.81 21.96
C SER A 153 7.97 -2.16 21.94
N LEU A 154 8.09 -1.04 21.25
CA LEU A 154 9.31 -0.22 21.27
C LEU A 154 9.70 0.19 22.70
N LYS A 155 8.73 0.22 23.62
CA LYS A 155 8.96 0.55 25.05
C LYS A 155 9.55 -0.61 25.86
N GLY A 156 9.39 -1.85 25.41
CA GLY A 156 9.91 -3.05 26.07
C GLY A 156 11.25 -3.54 25.54
N PHE A 157 11.77 -2.91 24.49
CA PHE A 157 13.05 -3.25 23.89
C PHE A 157 14.12 -2.25 24.37
N SER A 158 15.28 -2.72 24.81
CA SER A 158 16.31 -1.81 25.34
C SER A 158 16.79 -0.82 24.26
N ASP A 159 17.21 0.37 24.68
CA ASP A 159 17.71 1.40 23.75
C ASP A 159 18.91 0.89 22.92
N GLU A 160 19.77 0.07 23.51
CA GLU A 160 20.89 -0.56 22.78
C GLU A 160 20.39 -1.50 21.68
N ASN A 161 19.39 -2.33 21.98
CA ASN A 161 18.79 -3.24 21.00
C ASN A 161 18.01 -2.48 19.92
N LEU A 162 17.34 -1.41 20.27
CA LEU A 162 16.68 -0.52 19.30
C LEU A 162 17.68 0.09 18.34
N LYS A 163 18.79 0.60 18.86
CA LYS A 163 19.89 1.17 18.06
C LYS A 163 20.50 0.12 17.15
N ALA A 164 20.86 -1.04 17.70
CA ALA A 164 21.42 -2.14 16.91
C ALA A 164 20.47 -2.62 15.81
N LEU A 165 19.17 -2.71 16.09
CA LEU A 165 18.18 -3.09 15.09
C LEU A 165 18.02 -2.02 14.00
N ALA A 166 18.05 -0.74 14.36
CA ALA A 166 18.01 0.36 13.41
C ALA A 166 19.24 0.36 12.48
N GLU A 167 20.43 0.14 13.04
CA GLU A 167 21.68 0.00 12.28
C GLU A 167 21.63 -1.18 11.30
N GLU A 168 21.16 -2.35 11.75
CA GLU A 168 20.99 -3.53 10.90
C GLU A 168 19.93 -3.36 9.80
N LEU A 169 18.90 -2.53 10.03
CA LEU A 169 17.85 -2.24 9.06
C LEU A 169 18.25 -1.15 8.05
N SER A 170 19.19 -0.29 8.38
CA SER A 170 19.62 0.86 7.56
C SER A 170 19.93 0.50 6.10
N PRO A 171 20.68 -0.59 5.79
CA PRO A 171 20.95 -1.00 4.42
C PRO A 171 19.69 -1.37 3.60
N TYR A 172 18.56 -1.59 4.27
CA TYR A 172 17.30 -2.04 3.67
C TYR A 172 16.23 -0.95 3.66
N SER A 173 16.61 0.32 3.80
CA SER A 173 15.70 1.46 3.92
C SER A 173 14.71 1.63 2.75
N ASP A 174 15.04 1.12 1.58
CA ASP A 174 14.14 1.10 0.42
C ASP A 174 13.47 -0.27 0.26
N LYS A 175 14.23 -1.34 0.42
CA LYS A 175 13.74 -2.71 0.24
C LYS A 175 12.62 -3.08 1.19
N LEU A 176 12.73 -2.71 2.46
CA LEU A 176 11.72 -3.02 3.47
C LEU A 176 10.36 -2.38 3.14
N PRO A 177 10.26 -1.05 2.94
CA PRO A 177 8.98 -0.44 2.59
C PRO A 177 8.45 -0.91 1.23
N GLN A 178 9.28 -1.12 0.21
CA GLN A 178 8.85 -1.67 -1.07
C GLN A 178 8.22 -3.05 -0.92
N TRP A 179 8.81 -3.92 -0.10
CA TRP A 179 8.23 -5.23 0.15
C TRP A 179 6.95 -5.16 0.98
N VAL A 180 6.98 -4.46 2.10
CA VAL A 180 5.88 -4.45 3.07
C VAL A 180 4.62 -3.79 2.48
N LEU A 181 4.80 -2.73 1.69
CA LEU A 181 3.71 -1.97 1.08
C LEU A 181 3.24 -2.54 -0.27
N ALA A 182 4.18 -2.99 -1.09
CA ALA A 182 3.93 -3.31 -2.48
C ALA A 182 4.30 -4.75 -2.90
N GLY A 183 4.95 -5.52 -2.02
CA GLY A 183 5.38 -6.89 -2.33
C GLY A 183 6.58 -7.00 -3.26
N ILE A 184 7.24 -5.88 -3.59
CA ILE A 184 8.33 -5.81 -4.55
C ILE A 184 9.55 -6.59 -4.03
N ASN A 185 10.27 -7.21 -4.96
CA ASN A 185 11.53 -7.92 -4.74
C ASN A 185 11.43 -9.21 -3.91
N VAL A 186 10.24 -9.84 -3.79
CA VAL A 186 10.09 -11.08 -3.02
C VAL A 186 9.64 -12.23 -3.89
N TYR A 187 8.36 -12.47 -4.01
CA TYR A 187 7.79 -13.58 -4.77
C TYR A 187 6.73 -13.08 -5.73
N GLY A 188 6.59 -13.75 -6.87
CA GLY A 188 5.57 -13.42 -7.85
C GLY A 188 6.07 -12.50 -8.95
N ASP A 189 5.13 -12.00 -9.74
CA ASP A 189 5.38 -11.25 -10.97
C ASP A 189 5.08 -9.75 -10.76
N ASN A 190 5.85 -8.89 -11.37
CA ASN A 190 5.70 -7.44 -11.30
C ASN A 190 4.43 -6.90 -12.00
N ASP A 191 3.89 -7.65 -12.95
CA ASP A 191 2.73 -7.25 -13.75
C ASP A 191 1.38 -7.67 -13.16
N ARG A 192 1.38 -8.40 -12.01
CA ARG A 192 0.14 -8.81 -11.33
C ARG A 192 0.23 -8.96 -9.81
N HIS A 193 1.40 -9.27 -9.25
CA HIS A 193 1.52 -9.56 -7.81
C HIS A 193 2.08 -8.39 -7.01
N TRP A 194 2.99 -7.62 -7.63
CA TRP A 194 3.60 -6.45 -7.00
C TRP A 194 2.79 -5.21 -7.34
N ALA A 195 2.45 -4.42 -6.34
CA ALA A 195 1.79 -3.15 -6.58
C ALA A 195 2.80 -2.10 -7.07
N SER A 196 2.59 -1.59 -8.28
CA SER A 196 3.37 -0.48 -8.81
C SER A 196 2.94 0.88 -8.26
N HIS A 197 1.68 0.96 -7.80
CA HIS A 197 1.08 2.18 -7.27
C HIS A 197 0.26 1.87 -6.02
N ILE A 198 0.08 2.90 -5.19
CA ILE A 198 -0.81 2.90 -4.03
C ILE A 198 -1.90 3.95 -4.23
N LEU A 199 -3.15 3.55 -4.01
CA LEU A 199 -4.30 4.43 -3.92
C LEU A 199 -4.77 4.47 -2.47
N THR A 200 -4.82 5.65 -1.88
CA THR A 200 -5.30 5.84 -0.52
C THR A 200 -6.60 6.63 -0.50
N TYR A 201 -7.47 6.33 0.45
CA TYR A 201 -8.68 7.06 0.74
C TYR A 201 -8.79 7.32 2.25
N ASP A 202 -8.91 8.59 2.63
CA ASP A 202 -9.18 8.98 4.01
C ASP A 202 -10.68 9.19 4.22
N ASN A 203 -11.25 8.46 5.18
CA ASN A 203 -12.68 8.54 5.50
C ASN A 203 -13.07 9.86 6.17
N ASN A 204 -12.11 10.57 6.80
CA ASN A 204 -12.41 11.76 7.60
C ASN A 204 -12.67 12.98 6.70
N ASP A 205 -11.85 13.15 5.67
CA ASP A 205 -11.94 14.30 4.76
C ASP A 205 -12.29 13.90 3.33
N SER A 206 -12.51 12.59 3.07
CA SER A 206 -12.80 12.03 1.76
C SER A 206 -11.69 12.29 0.74
N SER A 207 -10.47 12.57 1.20
CA SER A 207 -9.33 12.79 0.31
C SER A 207 -8.88 11.49 -0.35
N ILE A 208 -8.47 11.61 -1.61
CA ILE A 208 -7.95 10.52 -2.41
C ILE A 208 -6.54 10.89 -2.81
N SER A 209 -5.58 9.99 -2.62
CA SER A 209 -4.26 10.15 -3.20
C SER A 209 -3.87 8.90 -4.00
N PHE A 210 -3.06 9.12 -5.04
CA PHE A 210 -2.56 8.06 -5.90
C PHE A 210 -1.10 8.37 -6.23
N HIS A 211 -0.21 7.43 -5.96
CA HIS A 211 1.23 7.60 -6.16
C HIS A 211 1.84 6.29 -6.65
N ASP A 212 2.89 6.38 -7.45
CA ASP A 212 3.80 5.26 -7.62
C ASP A 212 4.45 4.91 -6.27
N ILE A 213 4.96 3.68 -6.15
CA ILE A 213 5.44 3.17 -4.87
C ILE A 213 6.65 3.94 -4.35
N ASP A 214 7.56 4.36 -5.22
CA ASP A 214 8.77 5.06 -4.80
C ASP A 214 8.44 6.48 -4.30
N THR A 215 7.59 7.21 -5.02
CA THR A 215 7.06 8.50 -4.58
C THR A 215 6.32 8.37 -3.24
N TYR A 216 5.51 7.32 -3.06
CA TYR A 216 4.80 7.10 -1.80
C TYR A 216 5.75 6.82 -0.63
N ILE A 217 6.78 6.01 -0.84
CA ILE A 217 7.83 5.75 0.15
C ILE A 217 8.56 7.03 0.52
N ASP A 218 8.88 7.87 -0.46
CA ASP A 218 9.53 9.17 -0.21
C ASP A 218 8.65 10.13 0.60
N LEU A 219 7.33 10.12 0.35
CA LEU A 219 6.38 10.88 1.17
C LEU A 219 6.34 10.37 2.61
N LEU A 220 6.34 9.04 2.82
CA LEU A 220 6.41 8.45 4.15
C LEU A 220 7.69 8.83 4.88
N LYS A 221 8.84 8.79 4.19
CA LYS A 221 10.14 9.19 4.75
C LYS A 221 10.18 10.68 5.14
N LYS A 222 9.54 11.54 4.35
CA LYS A 222 9.48 13.00 4.61
C LYS A 222 8.51 13.35 5.74
N SER A 223 7.42 12.61 5.88
CA SER A 223 6.42 12.86 6.94
C SER A 223 6.93 12.52 8.34
N GLY A 224 8.07 11.84 8.45
CA GLY A 224 8.75 11.56 9.72
C GLY A 224 7.88 10.79 10.71
N ASN A 225 8.17 10.96 12.02
CA ASN A 225 7.46 10.29 13.10
C ASN A 225 5.98 10.70 13.29
N ASN A 226 5.45 11.56 12.46
CA ASN A 226 4.03 11.93 12.47
C ASN A 226 3.12 10.80 11.95
N GLY A 227 3.68 9.80 11.26
CA GLY A 227 2.99 8.56 10.95
C GLY A 227 3.08 7.62 12.14
N HIS A 228 2.02 7.53 12.93
CA HIS A 228 1.88 6.43 13.88
C HIS A 228 1.73 5.13 13.11
N PHE A 229 2.82 4.43 12.87
CA PHE A 229 2.77 3.06 12.42
C PHE A 229 2.16 2.22 13.56
N GLY A 230 1.26 1.30 13.22
CA GLY A 230 0.61 0.45 14.23
C GLY A 230 1.60 -0.47 14.96
N GLU A 231 1.10 -1.26 15.90
CA GLU A 231 1.90 -2.14 16.77
C GLU A 231 2.42 -3.41 16.07
N THR A 232 2.27 -3.53 14.75
CA THR A 232 2.80 -4.69 14.01
C THR A 232 4.32 -4.58 13.82
N LEU A 233 5.01 -5.71 13.75
CA LEU A 233 6.45 -5.75 13.51
C LEU A 233 6.85 -4.94 12.27
N GLY A 234 6.13 -5.08 11.14
CA GLY A 234 6.41 -4.33 9.92
C GLY A 234 6.29 -2.82 10.09
N SER A 235 5.28 -2.37 10.84
CA SER A 235 5.09 -0.96 11.16
C SER A 235 6.18 -0.41 12.07
N ALA A 236 6.59 -1.18 13.07
CA ALA A 236 7.67 -0.81 13.98
C ALA A 236 9.01 -0.73 13.25
N LEU A 237 9.31 -1.67 12.35
CA LEU A 237 10.54 -1.66 11.57
C LEU A 237 10.60 -0.45 10.62
N LEU A 238 9.49 -0.07 9.98
CA LEU A 238 9.41 1.15 9.17
C LEU A 238 9.64 2.41 10.02
N GLN A 239 9.11 2.44 11.23
CA GLN A 239 9.33 3.55 12.17
C GLN A 239 10.79 3.68 12.57
N LEU A 240 11.46 2.57 12.91
CA LEU A 240 12.89 2.56 13.27
C LEU A 240 13.78 3.09 12.15
N GLN A 241 13.53 2.71 10.90
CA GLN A 241 14.26 3.26 9.75
C GLN A 241 14.12 4.78 9.60
N ASN A 242 12.96 5.33 9.93
CA ASN A 242 12.72 6.77 9.87
C ASN A 242 13.40 7.53 11.02
N LEU A 243 13.49 6.91 12.23
CA LEU A 243 14.17 7.50 13.40
C LEU A 243 15.66 7.69 13.15
N GLU A 244 16.32 6.73 12.51
CA GLU A 244 17.75 6.80 12.21
C GLU A 244 18.09 8.00 11.29
N LYS A 245 17.25 8.28 10.31
CA LYS A 245 17.45 9.43 9.41
C LYS A 245 17.29 10.78 10.09
N VAL A 246 16.51 10.87 11.15
CA VAL A 246 16.35 12.09 11.95
C VAL A 246 17.58 12.34 12.83
N GLN A 247 18.23 11.29 13.34
CA GLN A 247 19.42 11.42 14.19
C GLN A 247 20.69 11.76 13.40
N THR A 248 20.77 11.40 12.12
CA THR A 248 21.93 11.67 11.25
C THR A 248 21.90 13.04 10.58
N SER A 249 20.78 13.77 10.66
CA SER A 249 20.71 15.16 10.21
C SER A 249 21.41 16.04 11.23
N PRO A 250 22.44 16.83 10.86
CA PRO A 250 23.06 17.75 11.81
C PRO A 250 22.00 18.75 12.33
N PRO A 251 22.06 19.15 13.61
CA PRO A 251 21.13 20.12 14.14
C PRO A 251 21.26 21.41 13.32
N MET A 252 20.15 21.83 12.69
CA MET A 252 20.09 23.16 12.10
C MET A 252 20.03 24.15 13.25
N TYR A 253 21.14 24.84 13.48
CA TYR A 253 21.15 26.04 14.32
C TYR A 253 20.49 27.18 13.53
N PHE A 254 19.36 27.64 14.04
CA PHE A 254 18.80 28.94 13.69
C PHE A 254 19.16 29.96 14.77
#